data_cd180df6147bc32e52c19639c429beda
#
_entry.id   cd180df6147bc32e52c19639c429beda
#
_cell.length_a   1.000
_cell.length_b   1.000
_cell.length_c   1.000
_cell.angle_alpha   90.00
_cell.angle_beta   90.00
_cell.angle_gamma   90.00
#
_symmetry.space_group_name_H-M   'P 1'
#
loop_
_entity.id
_entity.type
_entity.pdbx_description
1 polymer ?
#
loop_
_entity_poly.entity_id
_entity_poly.type
_entity_poly.pdbx_seq_one_letter_code
_entity_poly.pdbx_strand_id
1 'polypeptide(L)'
;SIGVAVIIITNLLVVPTVLSYLGVSGAAVRKIQAGDKKEHPLAGLFARFTRKPLAAISIVIAVAGYGVGIYMSQDLKIGDLDKGAPELWPDPCEEMDCPRGYEPKPRYRYNHDVNFLVSNYSVSADVLVVMGKTPLESCNTYPAMETVDDLSWTLRSVEGVQDVVSISSATKQIATNMNEGSLKWATISRDQYALNNVMSFMPDSLYNLDCSLAPVYVFLDDHKAETLDRVTAAVADFAEKRNSEEVIEFKLASGNAGVEAATNQTIEANQYPMLALVYAVVSI
;
A
#
# COMPACT_ATOMS: atom_id res chain seq x y z
N SER A 1 6.20 -2.75 -16.78
CA SER A 1 6.04 -3.33 -18.13
C SER A 1 6.92 -2.61 -19.18
N ILE A 2 6.98 -1.28 -19.22
CA ILE A 2 7.82 -0.53 -20.18
C ILE A 2 9.31 -0.85 -19.98
N GLY A 3 9.79 -0.93 -18.74
CA GLY A 3 11.18 -1.26 -18.44
C GLY A 3 11.61 -2.63 -18.98
N VAL A 4 10.74 -3.63 -18.87
CA VAL A 4 11.01 -4.97 -19.40
C VAL A 4 11.10 -4.95 -20.93
N ALA A 5 10.22 -4.24 -21.62
CA ALA A 5 10.27 -4.08 -23.07
C ALA A 5 11.56 -3.38 -23.51
N VAL A 6 12.00 -2.34 -22.80
CA VAL A 6 13.28 -1.66 -23.07
C VAL A 6 14.47 -2.60 -22.90
N ILE A 7 14.48 -3.41 -21.83
CA ILE A 7 15.54 -4.41 -21.60
C ILE A 7 15.58 -5.45 -22.72
N ILE A 8 14.43 -5.96 -23.16
CA ILE A 8 14.34 -6.94 -24.27
C ILE A 8 14.87 -6.32 -25.55
N ILE A 9 14.40 -5.12 -25.93
CA ILE A 9 14.86 -4.42 -27.14
C ILE A 9 16.36 -4.15 -27.07
N THR A 10 16.85 -3.69 -25.94
CA THR A 10 18.28 -3.40 -25.75
C THR A 10 19.12 -4.66 -25.89
N ASN A 11 18.75 -5.75 -25.23
CA ASN A 11 19.54 -6.99 -25.26
C ASN A 11 19.45 -7.75 -26.57
N LEU A 12 18.26 -7.81 -27.19
CA LEU A 12 18.08 -8.60 -28.42
C LEU A 12 18.38 -7.84 -29.73
N LEU A 13 18.22 -6.53 -29.74
CA LEU A 13 18.42 -5.71 -30.95
C LEU A 13 19.67 -4.82 -30.84
N VAL A 14 19.76 -3.99 -29.79
CA VAL A 14 20.81 -2.98 -29.69
C VAL A 14 22.18 -3.64 -29.46
N VAL A 15 22.30 -4.56 -28.52
CA VAL A 15 23.59 -5.20 -28.20
C VAL A 15 24.15 -5.99 -29.38
N PRO A 16 23.42 -6.88 -30.09
CA PRO A 16 23.94 -7.57 -31.26
C PRO A 16 24.26 -6.62 -32.42
N THR A 17 23.44 -5.60 -32.63
CA THR A 17 23.69 -4.60 -33.69
C THR A 17 24.98 -3.83 -33.42
N VAL A 18 25.17 -3.30 -32.20
CA VAL A 18 26.39 -2.57 -31.85
C VAL A 18 27.62 -3.48 -31.93
N LEU A 19 27.54 -4.72 -31.47
CA LEU A 19 28.64 -5.69 -31.60
C LEU A 19 28.97 -6.01 -33.04
N SER A 20 27.97 -6.05 -33.96
CA SER A 20 28.15 -6.25 -35.38
C SER A 20 28.94 -5.10 -36.02
N TYR A 21 28.71 -3.85 -35.60
CA TYR A 21 29.45 -2.67 -36.11
C TYR A 21 30.84 -2.54 -35.47
N LEU A 22 30.99 -2.83 -34.20
CA LEU A 22 32.30 -2.73 -33.50
C LEU A 22 33.24 -3.84 -33.91
N GLY A 23 32.72 -4.96 -34.40
CA GLY A 23 33.49 -6.14 -34.74
C GLY A 23 34.13 -6.79 -33.50
N VAL A 24 34.64 -7.99 -33.69
CA VAL A 24 35.38 -8.71 -32.63
C VAL A 24 36.87 -8.51 -32.82
N SER A 25 37.59 -8.10 -31.79
CA SER A 25 39.05 -7.93 -31.88
C SER A 25 39.73 -9.25 -32.31
N GLY A 26 40.77 -9.17 -33.14
CA GLY A 26 41.50 -10.35 -33.61
C GLY A 26 42.12 -11.17 -32.47
N ALA A 27 42.34 -10.56 -31.32
CA ALA A 27 42.77 -11.27 -30.11
C ALA A 27 41.64 -12.09 -29.48
N ALA A 28 40.40 -11.56 -29.48
CA ALA A 28 39.21 -12.28 -28.98
C ALA A 28 38.87 -13.47 -29.90
N VAL A 29 38.92 -13.26 -31.21
CA VAL A 29 38.73 -14.34 -32.22
C VAL A 29 39.72 -15.47 -31.99
N ARG A 30 41.01 -15.17 -31.85
CA ARG A 30 42.07 -16.17 -31.58
C ARG A 30 41.84 -16.88 -30.25
N LYS A 31 41.36 -16.19 -29.22
CA LYS A 31 41.05 -16.78 -27.93
C LYS A 31 39.85 -17.71 -27.97
N ILE A 32 38.81 -17.36 -28.71
CA ILE A 32 37.65 -18.20 -28.94
C ILE A 32 38.03 -19.44 -29.75
N GLN A 33 38.79 -19.28 -30.84
CA GLN A 33 39.26 -20.40 -31.66
C GLN A 33 40.24 -21.33 -30.88
N ALA A 34 41.07 -20.79 -29.99
CA ALA A 34 41.93 -21.58 -29.13
C ALA A 34 41.14 -22.27 -27.97
N GLY A 35 40.03 -21.68 -27.55
CA GLY A 35 39.14 -22.23 -26.52
C GLY A 35 38.31 -23.41 -27.04
N ASP A 36 37.99 -23.43 -28.35
CA ASP A 36 37.20 -24.50 -29.00
C ASP A 36 37.87 -25.88 -28.98
N LYS A 37 39.18 -25.94 -28.67
CA LYS A 37 39.93 -27.16 -28.48
C LYS A 37 39.99 -27.69 -27.03
N LYS A 38 39.48 -26.92 -26.07
CA LYS A 38 39.41 -27.39 -24.69
C LYS A 38 38.01 -27.86 -24.40
N GLU A 39 37.86 -29.19 -24.25
CA GLU A 39 36.62 -29.76 -23.71
C GLU A 39 36.38 -29.18 -22.32
N HIS A 40 35.39 -28.30 -22.22
CA HIS A 40 34.93 -27.83 -20.92
C HIS A 40 34.10 -28.95 -20.26
N PRO A 41 34.49 -29.46 -19.10
CA PRO A 41 33.76 -30.53 -18.45
C PRO A 41 32.30 -30.20 -18.18
N LEU A 42 32.01 -28.91 -17.92
CA LEU A 42 30.65 -28.42 -17.75
C LEU A 42 29.83 -28.48 -19.04
N ALA A 43 30.43 -28.19 -20.22
CA ALA A 43 29.72 -28.28 -21.50
C ALA A 43 29.30 -29.74 -21.78
N GLY A 44 30.15 -30.71 -21.49
CA GLY A 44 29.83 -32.15 -21.59
C GLY A 44 28.69 -32.56 -20.62
N LEU A 45 28.62 -31.97 -19.44
CA LEU A 45 27.52 -32.18 -18.50
C LEU A 45 26.20 -31.64 -19.06
N PHE A 46 26.20 -30.38 -19.55
CA PHE A 46 25.00 -29.76 -20.14
C PHE A 46 24.55 -30.45 -21.45
N ALA A 47 25.49 -30.93 -22.26
CA ALA A 47 25.17 -31.72 -23.46
C ALA A 47 24.43 -33.03 -23.16
N ARG A 48 24.53 -33.58 -21.96
CA ARG A 48 23.74 -34.75 -21.55
C ARG A 48 22.24 -34.45 -21.42
N PHE A 49 21.88 -33.22 -21.06
CA PHE A 49 20.47 -32.80 -20.94
C PHE A 49 19.77 -32.66 -22.32
N THR A 50 20.53 -32.62 -23.43
CA THR A 50 19.95 -32.65 -24.77
C THR A 50 19.53 -34.04 -25.25
N ARG A 51 19.89 -35.12 -24.50
CA ARG A 51 19.41 -36.46 -24.82
C ARG A 51 17.92 -36.57 -24.49
N LYS A 52 17.14 -37.13 -25.41
CA LYS A 52 15.67 -37.22 -25.32
C LYS A 52 15.12 -37.64 -23.95
N PRO A 53 15.60 -38.67 -23.25
CA PRO A 53 15.05 -39.07 -21.97
C PRO A 53 15.36 -38.05 -20.87
N LEU A 54 16.59 -37.49 -20.84
CA LEU A 54 16.97 -36.48 -19.83
C LEU A 54 16.29 -35.14 -20.08
N ALA A 55 16.10 -34.74 -21.33
CA ALA A 55 15.34 -33.58 -21.70
C ALA A 55 13.87 -33.69 -21.22
N ALA A 56 13.24 -34.85 -21.44
CA ALA A 56 11.88 -35.10 -20.98
C ALA A 56 11.76 -34.99 -19.44
N ILE A 57 12.71 -35.59 -18.71
CA ILE A 57 12.76 -35.48 -17.25
C ILE A 57 12.94 -34.01 -16.79
N SER A 58 13.84 -33.27 -17.44
CA SER A 58 14.06 -31.86 -17.13
C SER A 58 12.79 -31.03 -17.34
N ILE A 59 12.04 -31.28 -18.41
CA ILE A 59 10.76 -30.60 -18.67
C ILE A 59 9.73 -30.96 -17.61
N VAL A 60 9.62 -32.24 -17.21
CA VAL A 60 8.70 -32.67 -16.15
C VAL A 60 9.04 -32.00 -14.82
N ILE A 61 10.32 -31.93 -14.46
CA ILE A 61 10.78 -31.24 -13.24
C ILE A 61 10.47 -29.74 -13.31
N ALA A 62 10.70 -29.10 -14.47
CA ALA A 62 10.40 -27.70 -14.65
C ALA A 62 8.88 -27.40 -14.53
N VAL A 63 8.04 -28.22 -15.13
CA VAL A 63 6.57 -28.10 -15.04
C VAL A 63 6.10 -28.36 -13.60
N ALA A 64 6.64 -29.36 -12.94
CA ALA A 64 6.32 -29.65 -11.54
C ALA A 64 6.76 -28.49 -10.62
N GLY A 65 7.99 -27.97 -10.82
CA GLY A 65 8.50 -26.81 -10.08
C GLY A 65 7.65 -25.56 -10.32
N TYR A 66 7.20 -25.33 -11.54
CA TYR A 66 6.29 -24.24 -11.88
C TYR A 66 4.93 -24.39 -11.16
N GLY A 67 4.36 -25.60 -11.14
CA GLY A 67 3.13 -25.87 -10.41
C GLY A 67 3.26 -25.65 -8.89
N VAL A 68 4.37 -26.07 -8.29
CA VAL A 68 4.68 -25.81 -6.88
C VAL A 68 4.86 -24.31 -6.65
N GLY A 69 5.54 -23.60 -7.56
CA GLY A 69 5.73 -22.16 -7.48
C GLY A 69 4.41 -21.38 -7.50
N ILE A 70 3.47 -21.76 -8.41
CA ILE A 70 2.13 -21.16 -8.43
C ILE A 70 1.38 -21.44 -7.11
N TYR A 71 1.44 -22.68 -6.61
CA TYR A 71 0.80 -23.03 -5.35
C TYR A 71 1.32 -22.19 -4.18
N MET A 72 2.65 -22.05 -4.06
CA MET A 72 3.27 -21.24 -3.00
C MET A 72 3.06 -19.73 -3.20
N SER A 73 2.82 -19.28 -4.42
CA SER A 73 2.59 -17.85 -4.70
C SER A 73 1.17 -17.36 -4.34
N GLN A 74 0.26 -18.29 -4.04
CA GLN A 74 -1.12 -17.93 -3.64
C GLN A 74 -1.16 -17.22 -2.27
N ASP A 75 -0.20 -17.52 -1.41
CA ASP A 75 -0.06 -16.90 -0.08
C ASP A 75 0.93 -15.71 -0.08
N LEU A 76 1.34 -15.24 -1.27
CA LEU A 76 2.27 -14.14 -1.38
C LEU A 76 1.57 -12.82 -1.00
N LYS A 77 1.97 -12.27 0.12
CA LYS A 77 1.49 -10.95 0.57
C LYS A 77 2.17 -9.85 -0.26
N ILE A 78 1.35 -8.97 -0.81
CA ILE A 78 1.80 -7.82 -1.61
C ILE A 78 1.62 -6.59 -0.74
N GLY A 79 2.67 -5.76 -0.64
CA GLY A 79 2.71 -4.55 0.16
C GLY A 79 3.80 -4.59 1.22
N ASP A 80 3.83 -3.57 2.07
CA ASP A 80 4.80 -3.52 3.15
C ASP A 80 4.43 -4.53 4.25
N LEU A 81 5.42 -5.26 4.72
CA LEU A 81 5.28 -6.28 5.78
C LEU A 81 5.81 -5.79 7.12
N ASP A 82 6.59 -4.69 7.11
CA ASP A 82 7.26 -4.15 8.27
C ASP A 82 6.58 -2.86 8.74
N LYS A 83 6.73 -2.56 10.02
CA LYS A 83 6.32 -1.27 10.60
C LYS A 83 7.39 -0.22 10.33
N GLY A 84 6.99 1.01 10.09
CA GLY A 84 7.89 2.15 9.94
C GLY A 84 8.41 2.32 8.51
N ALA A 85 9.45 3.14 8.32
CA ALA A 85 10.07 3.39 7.02
C ALA A 85 11.18 2.37 6.76
N PRO A 86 11.01 1.42 5.83
CA PRO A 86 11.99 0.36 5.57
C PRO A 86 13.33 0.90 5.03
N GLU A 87 13.32 2.12 4.46
CA GLU A 87 14.55 2.80 4.02
C GLU A 87 15.40 3.29 5.19
N LEU A 88 14.78 3.51 6.33
CA LEU A 88 15.43 3.87 7.57
C LEU A 88 15.64 2.58 8.34
N TRP A 89 16.88 2.24 8.55
CA TRP A 89 17.30 1.00 9.22
C TRP A 89 16.45 0.73 10.47
N PRO A 90 15.84 -0.47 10.58
CA PRO A 90 15.05 -0.83 11.75
C PRO A 90 15.94 -0.78 13.00
N ASP A 91 15.39 -0.29 14.11
CA ASP A 91 16.08 -0.35 15.40
C ASP A 91 16.15 -1.82 15.82
N PRO A 92 17.36 -2.35 16.13
CA PRO A 92 17.49 -3.73 16.62
C PRO A 92 16.67 -4.02 17.89
N CYS A 93 16.18 -2.97 18.55
CA CYS A 93 15.38 -3.06 19.75
C CYS A 93 13.85 -3.03 19.51
N GLU A 94 13.41 -2.91 18.26
CA GLU A 94 11.97 -2.88 17.95
C GLU A 94 11.27 -4.22 18.26
N GLU A 95 11.99 -5.33 18.13
CA GLU A 95 11.48 -6.69 18.38
C GLU A 95 11.94 -7.31 19.71
N MET A 96 12.86 -6.68 20.42
CA MET A 96 13.42 -7.20 21.67
C MET A 96 13.31 -6.20 22.81
N ASP A 97 13.06 -6.70 24.02
CA ASP A 97 13.15 -5.93 25.26
C ASP A 97 14.52 -5.23 25.37
N CYS A 98 14.54 -3.95 25.10
CA CYS A 98 15.77 -3.17 25.17
C CYS A 98 16.28 -3.05 26.61
N PRO A 99 17.60 -3.10 26.81
CA PRO A 99 18.19 -2.81 28.11
C PRO A 99 17.79 -1.43 28.62
N ARG A 100 17.53 -1.31 29.91
CA ARG A 100 17.25 0.01 30.53
C ARG A 100 18.38 0.98 30.21
N GLY A 101 18.05 2.13 29.64
CA GLY A 101 19.01 3.15 29.23
C GLY A 101 19.56 3.00 27.81
N TYR A 102 18.95 2.16 26.99
CA TYR A 102 19.28 2.12 25.56
C TYR A 102 18.92 3.46 24.90
N GLU A 103 19.93 4.09 24.27
CA GLU A 103 19.74 5.24 23.40
C GLU A 103 19.93 4.80 21.94
N PRO A 104 18.90 4.92 21.08
CA PRO A 104 19.02 4.55 19.69
C PRO A 104 20.06 5.40 18.99
N LYS A 105 20.86 4.78 18.11
CA LYS A 105 21.81 5.54 17.27
C LYS A 105 21.04 6.52 16.39
N PRO A 106 21.63 7.66 15.99
CA PRO A 106 20.92 8.69 15.21
C PRO A 106 20.20 8.17 13.96
N ARG A 107 20.74 7.12 13.33
CA ARG A 107 20.14 6.48 12.13
C ARG A 107 18.87 5.67 12.41
N TYR A 108 18.63 5.28 13.67
CA TYR A 108 17.44 4.52 14.07
C TYR A 108 16.39 5.39 14.77
N ARG A 109 16.77 6.64 15.07
CA ARG A 109 15.98 7.53 15.92
C ARG A 109 14.58 7.79 15.37
N TYR A 110 14.45 7.91 14.05
CA TYR A 110 13.16 8.18 13.43
C TYR A 110 12.14 7.07 13.75
N ASN A 111 12.46 5.82 13.44
CA ASN A 111 11.56 4.70 13.67
C ASN A 111 11.28 4.51 15.17
N HIS A 112 12.29 4.68 16.01
CA HIS A 112 12.13 4.64 17.47
C HIS A 112 11.17 5.74 17.98
N ASP A 113 11.34 6.98 17.54
CA ASP A 113 10.50 8.11 17.93
C ASP A 113 9.06 7.93 17.42
N VAL A 114 8.88 7.42 16.19
CA VAL A 114 7.57 7.09 15.61
C VAL A 114 6.89 5.99 16.43
N ASN A 115 7.58 4.90 16.73
CA ASN A 115 7.05 3.82 17.57
C ASN A 115 6.64 4.32 18.96
N PHE A 116 7.44 5.21 19.56
CA PHE A 116 7.07 5.81 20.84
C PHE A 116 5.79 6.63 20.74
N LEU A 117 5.64 7.43 19.68
CA LEU A 117 4.44 8.23 19.47
C LEU A 117 3.21 7.34 19.24
N VAL A 118 3.33 6.34 18.35
CA VAL A 118 2.24 5.41 18.02
C VAL A 118 1.81 4.59 19.23
N SER A 119 2.77 4.18 20.08
CA SER A 119 2.48 3.36 21.27
C SER A 119 1.89 4.13 22.44
N ASN A 120 2.13 5.44 22.53
CA ASN A 120 1.72 6.25 23.68
C ASN A 120 0.66 7.30 23.39
N TYR A 121 0.42 7.60 22.13
CA TYR A 121 -0.54 8.61 21.66
C TYR A 121 -1.40 8.03 20.54
N SER A 122 -2.66 8.43 20.48
CA SER A 122 -3.58 8.04 19.39
C SER A 122 -3.31 8.85 18.10
N VAL A 123 -2.04 9.04 17.76
CA VAL A 123 -1.60 9.78 16.56
C VAL A 123 -0.53 8.96 15.85
N SER A 124 -0.85 8.49 14.68
CA SER A 124 0.06 7.77 13.79
C SER A 124 0.46 8.63 12.61
N ALA A 125 1.63 8.35 12.01
CA ALA A 125 2.03 8.90 10.71
C ALA A 125 1.26 8.24 9.54
N ASP A 126 0.68 7.06 9.80
CA ASP A 126 -0.03 6.27 8.80
C ASP A 126 -1.50 6.66 8.77
N VAL A 127 -1.84 7.56 7.85
CA VAL A 127 -3.18 8.14 7.75
C VAL A 127 -3.84 7.70 6.45
N LEU A 128 -4.97 7.01 6.60
CA LEU A 128 -5.89 6.75 5.51
C LEU A 128 -6.99 7.81 5.55
N VAL A 129 -7.27 8.44 4.42
CA VAL A 129 -8.31 9.47 4.32
C VAL A 129 -9.46 8.96 3.46
N VAL A 130 -10.63 8.88 4.06
CA VAL A 130 -11.88 8.60 3.35
C VAL A 130 -12.56 9.91 2.99
N MET A 131 -12.83 10.11 1.70
CA MET A 131 -13.49 11.32 1.21
C MET A 131 -15.00 11.16 1.26
N GLY A 132 -15.66 11.90 2.13
CA GLY A 132 -17.11 12.04 2.15
C GLY A 132 -17.54 13.18 1.22
N LYS A 133 -18.10 12.85 0.05
CA LYS A 133 -18.62 13.82 -0.90
C LYS A 133 -20.11 14.04 -0.63
N THR A 134 -20.50 15.29 -0.43
CA THR A 134 -21.90 15.70 -0.22
C THR A 134 -22.35 16.63 -1.35
N PRO A 135 -23.66 16.90 -1.49
CA PRO A 135 -24.13 18.04 -2.26
C PRO A 135 -23.50 19.36 -1.76
N LEU A 136 -23.54 20.39 -2.59
CA LEU A 136 -23.03 21.72 -2.23
C LEU A 136 -23.70 22.21 -0.93
N GLU A 137 -22.89 22.83 -0.07
CA GLU A 137 -23.32 23.40 1.21
C GLU A 137 -24.02 22.42 2.17
N SER A 138 -23.75 21.09 2.02
CA SER A 138 -24.48 20.05 2.77
C SER A 138 -23.63 19.24 3.73
N CYS A 139 -22.32 19.45 3.81
CA CYS A 139 -21.42 18.67 4.69
C CYS A 139 -21.73 18.85 6.19
N ASN A 140 -22.39 19.95 6.57
CA ASN A 140 -22.77 20.25 7.95
C ASN A 140 -24.27 19.97 8.24
N THR A 141 -24.97 19.28 7.36
CA THR A 141 -26.33 18.85 7.63
C THR A 141 -26.38 17.66 8.59
N TYR A 142 -27.45 17.56 9.37
CA TYR A 142 -27.61 16.46 10.32
C TYR A 142 -27.46 15.06 9.66
N PRO A 143 -28.12 14.76 8.51
CA PRO A 143 -27.98 13.44 7.87
C PRO A 143 -26.56 13.12 7.41
N ALA A 144 -25.83 14.11 6.88
CA ALA A 144 -24.47 13.93 6.44
C ALA A 144 -23.55 13.67 7.65
N MET A 145 -23.67 14.50 8.70
CA MET A 145 -22.87 14.31 9.92
C MET A 145 -23.17 13.02 10.66
N GLU A 146 -24.46 12.59 10.71
CA GLU A 146 -24.86 11.32 11.30
C GLU A 146 -24.22 10.15 10.54
N THR A 147 -24.24 10.18 9.21
CA THR A 147 -23.64 9.13 8.39
C THR A 147 -22.10 9.09 8.53
N VAL A 148 -21.43 10.25 8.63
CA VAL A 148 -20.00 10.35 8.93
C VAL A 148 -19.69 9.80 10.33
N ASP A 149 -20.58 10.04 11.29
CA ASP A 149 -20.43 9.52 12.66
C ASP A 149 -20.56 8.00 12.71
N ASP A 150 -21.53 7.44 12.01
CA ASP A 150 -21.71 5.99 11.87
C ASP A 150 -20.48 5.33 11.25
N LEU A 151 -19.91 5.93 10.19
CA LEU A 151 -18.65 5.46 9.60
C LEU A 151 -17.51 5.55 10.61
N SER A 152 -17.37 6.68 11.30
CA SER A 152 -16.30 6.88 12.29
C SER A 152 -16.39 5.86 13.42
N TRP A 153 -17.60 5.54 13.88
CA TRP A 153 -17.84 4.50 14.88
C TRP A 153 -17.48 3.11 14.37
N THR A 154 -17.89 2.79 13.15
CA THR A 154 -17.57 1.50 12.51
C THR A 154 -16.06 1.32 12.39
N LEU A 155 -15.34 2.32 11.90
CA LEU A 155 -13.91 2.24 11.70
C LEU A 155 -13.12 2.14 12.99
N ARG A 156 -13.53 2.80 14.08
CA ARG A 156 -12.90 2.66 15.40
C ARG A 156 -12.97 1.24 15.95
N SER A 157 -13.91 0.41 15.48
CA SER A 157 -14.02 -1.00 15.87
C SER A 157 -13.15 -1.95 15.05
N VAL A 158 -12.52 -1.45 13.98
CA VAL A 158 -11.65 -2.24 13.09
C VAL A 158 -10.27 -2.37 13.73
N GLU A 159 -9.75 -3.58 13.78
CA GLU A 159 -8.41 -3.84 14.30
C GLU A 159 -7.35 -3.18 13.42
N GLY A 160 -6.41 -2.46 14.03
CA GLY A 160 -5.38 -1.67 13.36
C GLY A 160 -5.76 -0.19 13.19
N VAL A 161 -6.95 0.23 13.64
CA VAL A 161 -7.35 1.64 13.71
C VAL A 161 -7.13 2.16 15.13
N GLN A 162 -6.30 3.20 15.26
CA GLN A 162 -6.05 3.87 16.53
C GLN A 162 -7.10 4.91 16.88
N ASP A 163 -7.40 5.79 15.91
CA ASP A 163 -8.44 6.81 16.08
C ASP A 163 -9.00 7.25 14.72
N VAL A 164 -10.15 7.92 14.78
CA VAL A 164 -10.82 8.49 13.61
C VAL A 164 -11.21 9.93 13.92
N VAL A 165 -10.71 10.85 13.11
CA VAL A 165 -11.03 12.27 13.21
C VAL A 165 -11.86 12.68 12.00
N SER A 166 -13.01 13.30 12.26
CA SER A 166 -13.98 13.69 11.25
C SER A 166 -14.71 14.96 11.66
N ILE A 167 -15.46 15.54 10.74
CA ILE A 167 -16.33 16.70 11.03
C ILE A 167 -17.34 16.36 12.14
N SER A 168 -17.86 15.14 12.21
CA SER A 168 -18.80 14.69 13.25
C SER A 168 -18.13 14.60 14.62
N SER A 169 -16.93 14.04 14.73
CA SER A 169 -16.19 13.95 15.98
C SER A 169 -15.79 15.33 16.51
N ALA A 170 -15.33 16.21 15.62
CA ALA A 170 -15.00 17.59 15.97
C ALA A 170 -16.26 18.36 16.43
N THR A 171 -17.39 18.19 15.75
CA THR A 171 -18.67 18.79 16.14
C THR A 171 -19.06 18.43 17.57
N LYS A 172 -18.96 17.15 17.94
CA LYS A 172 -19.25 16.70 19.30
C LYS A 172 -18.31 17.32 20.32
N GLN A 173 -17.04 17.40 19.99
CA GLN A 173 -16.03 17.98 20.89
C GLN A 173 -16.22 19.50 21.08
N ILE A 174 -16.46 20.24 20.00
CA ILE A 174 -16.70 21.67 20.03
C ILE A 174 -17.99 21.97 20.83
N ALA A 175 -19.10 21.23 20.54
CA ALA A 175 -20.35 21.38 21.26
C ALA A 175 -20.19 21.13 22.78
N THR A 176 -19.42 20.10 23.15
CA THR A 176 -19.09 19.82 24.55
C THR A 176 -18.31 20.98 25.19
N ASN A 177 -17.29 21.49 24.50
CA ASN A 177 -16.45 22.57 25.01
C ASN A 177 -17.24 23.89 25.16
N MET A 178 -18.14 24.18 24.23
CA MET A 178 -19.04 25.36 24.31
C MET A 178 -20.01 25.30 25.48
N ASN A 179 -20.23 24.10 26.03
CA ASN A 179 -21.15 23.85 27.14
C ASN A 179 -20.41 23.35 28.39
N GLU A 180 -19.34 24.02 28.77
CA GLU A 180 -18.56 23.82 29.99
C GLU A 180 -18.00 22.39 30.16
N GLY A 181 -17.74 21.68 29.03
CA GLY A 181 -17.24 20.31 29.05
C GLY A 181 -18.30 19.24 29.40
N SER A 182 -19.58 19.59 29.42
CA SER A 182 -20.64 18.66 29.75
C SER A 182 -20.87 17.62 28.64
N LEU A 183 -20.66 16.34 28.96
CA LEU A 183 -20.83 15.20 28.04
C LEU A 183 -22.25 15.04 27.50
N LYS A 184 -23.24 15.69 28.09
CA LYS A 184 -24.61 15.73 27.55
C LYS A 184 -24.68 16.35 26.16
N TRP A 185 -23.71 17.22 25.83
CA TRP A 185 -23.60 17.91 24.57
C TRP A 185 -22.67 17.21 23.56
N ALA A 186 -22.08 16.07 23.92
CA ALA A 186 -21.27 15.25 23.04
C ALA A 186 -22.14 14.51 22.00
N THR A 187 -22.96 15.25 21.28
CA THR A 187 -23.91 14.73 20.29
C THR A 187 -24.04 15.68 19.10
N ILE A 188 -24.52 15.17 17.97
CA ILE A 188 -24.82 15.97 16.78
C ILE A 188 -26.22 16.53 16.93
N SER A 189 -26.34 17.85 16.95
CA SER A 189 -27.64 18.50 17.03
C SER A 189 -28.46 18.30 15.74
N ARG A 190 -29.78 18.14 15.89
CA ARG A 190 -30.71 18.15 14.75
C ARG A 190 -31.09 19.57 14.32
N ASP A 191 -30.77 20.57 15.14
CA ASP A 191 -30.99 21.98 14.83
C ASP A 191 -29.85 22.53 13.98
N GLN A 192 -30.17 22.95 12.75
CA GLN A 192 -29.21 23.51 11.81
C GLN A 192 -28.53 24.78 12.32
N TYR A 193 -29.21 25.60 13.12
CA TYR A 193 -28.60 26.79 13.72
C TYR A 193 -27.48 26.42 14.70
N ALA A 194 -27.69 25.37 15.50
CA ALA A 194 -26.68 24.85 16.40
C ALA A 194 -25.48 24.29 15.62
N LEU A 195 -25.72 23.54 14.53
CA LEU A 195 -24.65 23.04 13.67
C LEU A 195 -23.87 24.17 13.01
N ASN A 196 -24.53 25.17 12.44
CA ASN A 196 -23.88 26.32 11.83
C ASN A 196 -23.02 27.11 12.84
N ASN A 197 -23.49 27.23 14.09
CA ASN A 197 -22.70 27.85 15.14
C ASN A 197 -21.41 27.07 15.46
N VAL A 198 -21.48 25.76 15.55
CA VAL A 198 -20.32 24.88 15.75
C VAL A 198 -19.33 24.98 14.58
N MET A 199 -19.83 25.11 13.34
CA MET A 199 -18.98 25.26 12.16
C MET A 199 -18.08 26.52 12.20
N SER A 200 -18.48 27.57 12.93
CA SER A 200 -17.65 28.77 13.09
C SER A 200 -16.33 28.51 13.88
N PHE A 201 -16.23 27.37 14.56
CA PHE A 201 -15.06 26.94 15.32
C PHE A 201 -14.42 25.69 14.72
N MET A 202 -14.95 25.22 13.57
CA MET A 202 -14.47 24.00 12.93
C MET A 202 -13.11 24.25 12.24
N PRO A 203 -12.12 23.35 12.40
CA PRO A 203 -10.88 23.44 11.65
C PRO A 203 -11.10 23.32 10.14
N ASP A 204 -10.45 24.17 9.36
CA ASP A 204 -10.56 24.22 7.88
C ASP A 204 -10.12 22.91 7.20
N SER A 205 -9.36 22.06 7.90
CA SER A 205 -8.91 20.75 7.38
C SER A 205 -10.03 19.71 7.31
N LEU A 206 -11.16 19.91 7.97
CA LEU A 206 -12.25 18.93 8.08
C LEU A 206 -13.38 19.14 7.06
N TYR A 207 -13.31 20.17 6.25
CA TYR A 207 -14.26 20.45 5.16
C TYR A 207 -13.64 21.36 4.11
N ASN A 208 -14.20 21.41 2.92
CA ASN A 208 -13.80 22.36 1.89
C ASN A 208 -14.67 23.62 1.93
N LEU A 209 -14.24 24.66 1.20
CA LEU A 209 -14.91 25.96 1.16
C LEU A 209 -16.40 25.89 0.80
N ASP A 210 -16.75 24.95 -0.09
CA ASP A 210 -18.13 24.77 -0.58
C ASP A 210 -18.95 23.82 0.29
N CYS A 211 -18.39 23.33 1.40
CA CYS A 211 -19.02 22.30 2.25
C CYS A 211 -19.63 21.13 1.44
N SER A 212 -18.91 20.71 0.41
CA SER A 212 -19.28 19.57 -0.46
C SER A 212 -18.36 18.37 -0.24
N LEU A 213 -17.35 18.51 0.63
CA LEU A 213 -16.38 17.47 0.94
C LEU A 213 -16.08 17.50 2.45
N ALA A 214 -16.25 16.34 3.09
CA ALA A 214 -15.91 16.11 4.49
C ALA A 214 -14.94 14.92 4.58
N PRO A 215 -13.63 15.17 4.73
CA PRO A 215 -12.66 14.09 4.89
C PRO A 215 -12.80 13.43 6.27
N VAL A 216 -12.63 12.13 6.30
CA VAL A 216 -12.53 11.32 7.51
C VAL A 216 -11.09 10.79 7.60
N TYR A 217 -10.34 11.25 8.58
CA TYR A 217 -8.96 10.85 8.82
C TYR A 217 -8.95 9.64 9.74
N VAL A 218 -8.42 8.54 9.24
CA VAL A 218 -8.27 7.28 9.95
C VAL A 218 -6.80 7.07 10.27
N PHE A 219 -6.44 7.13 11.54
CA PHE A 219 -5.08 6.89 12.03
C PHE A 219 -4.90 5.40 12.26
N LEU A 220 -3.86 4.82 11.66
CA LEU A 220 -3.60 3.39 11.69
C LEU A 220 -2.43 3.06 12.61
N ASP A 221 -2.41 1.86 13.17
CA ASP A 221 -1.29 1.33 13.96
C ASP A 221 -0.03 1.10 13.13
N ASP A 222 -0.24 0.72 11.86
CA ASP A 222 0.80 0.46 10.88
C ASP A 222 0.22 0.59 9.45
N HIS A 223 1.11 0.56 8.46
CA HIS A 223 0.77 0.57 7.04
C HIS A 223 0.89 -0.80 6.38
N LYS A 224 0.87 -1.89 7.17
CA LYS A 224 0.93 -3.24 6.64
C LYS A 224 -0.23 -3.52 5.68
N ALA A 225 0.05 -4.30 4.64
CA ALA A 225 -0.95 -4.66 3.65
C ALA A 225 -2.24 -5.23 4.28
N GLU A 226 -2.10 -6.09 5.31
CA GLU A 226 -3.26 -6.68 6.01
C GLU A 226 -4.12 -5.65 6.75
N THR A 227 -3.49 -4.65 7.36
CA THR A 227 -4.19 -3.55 8.04
C THR A 227 -4.92 -2.69 7.04
N LEU A 228 -4.23 -2.31 5.95
CA LEU A 228 -4.79 -1.52 4.86
C LEU A 228 -5.99 -2.22 4.19
N ASP A 229 -5.86 -3.50 3.87
CA ASP A 229 -6.93 -4.27 3.24
C ASP A 229 -8.15 -4.40 4.16
N ARG A 230 -7.93 -4.64 5.46
CA ARG A 230 -9.02 -4.73 6.44
C ARG A 230 -9.79 -3.43 6.57
N VAL A 231 -9.08 -2.31 6.66
CA VAL A 231 -9.70 -1.00 6.82
C VAL A 231 -10.38 -0.54 5.53
N THR A 232 -9.74 -0.73 4.37
CA THR A 232 -10.35 -0.39 3.07
C THR A 232 -11.57 -1.24 2.77
N ALA A 233 -11.56 -2.54 3.11
CA ALA A 233 -12.72 -3.43 2.99
C ALA A 233 -13.87 -2.97 3.89
N ALA A 234 -13.58 -2.56 5.14
CA ALA A 234 -14.61 -2.03 6.05
C ALA A 234 -15.24 -0.74 5.51
N VAL A 235 -14.45 0.16 4.94
CA VAL A 235 -14.96 1.39 4.29
C VAL A 235 -15.80 1.04 3.07
N ALA A 236 -15.36 0.09 2.23
CA ALA A 236 -16.10 -0.32 1.04
C ALA A 236 -17.45 -0.96 1.39
N ASP A 237 -17.49 -1.85 2.38
CA ASP A 237 -18.72 -2.47 2.88
C ASP A 237 -19.70 -1.44 3.46
N PHE A 238 -19.17 -0.46 4.21
CA PHE A 238 -20.01 0.64 4.71
C PHE A 238 -20.54 1.50 3.58
N ALA A 239 -19.68 1.86 2.62
CA ALA A 239 -20.06 2.68 1.47
C ALA A 239 -21.14 1.99 0.61
N GLU A 240 -21.01 0.69 0.35
CA GLU A 240 -22.01 -0.08 -0.41
C GLU A 240 -23.40 -0.01 0.24
N LYS A 241 -23.47 0.03 1.57
CA LYS A 241 -24.73 0.03 2.33
C LYS A 241 -25.33 1.42 2.55
N ARG A 242 -24.49 2.45 2.61
CA ARG A 242 -24.88 3.77 3.15
C ARG A 242 -24.65 4.94 2.19
N ASN A 243 -23.96 4.74 1.05
CA ASN A 243 -23.76 5.81 0.07
C ASN A 243 -25.10 6.26 -0.51
N SER A 244 -25.28 7.58 -0.58
CA SER A 244 -26.42 8.24 -1.20
C SER A 244 -25.96 9.54 -1.85
N GLU A 245 -26.25 9.74 -3.12
CA GLU A 245 -25.93 10.97 -3.85
C GLU A 245 -26.64 12.20 -3.23
N GLU A 246 -27.76 11.99 -2.54
CA GLU A 246 -28.52 13.08 -1.90
C GLU A 246 -27.97 13.48 -0.53
N VAL A 247 -27.21 12.61 0.14
CA VAL A 247 -26.71 12.83 1.49
C VAL A 247 -25.19 12.88 1.50
N ILE A 248 -24.53 11.75 1.26
CA ILE A 248 -23.07 11.61 1.26
C ILE A 248 -22.64 10.35 0.52
N GLU A 249 -21.56 10.47 -0.25
CA GLU A 249 -20.90 9.38 -0.97
C GLU A 249 -19.46 9.24 -0.46
N PHE A 250 -19.11 8.10 0.12
CA PHE A 250 -17.75 7.83 0.56
C PHE A 250 -16.91 7.24 -0.57
N LYS A 251 -15.69 7.77 -0.72
CA LYS A 251 -14.69 7.30 -1.68
C LYS A 251 -13.37 7.09 -0.97
N LEU A 252 -12.76 5.94 -1.22
CA LEU A 252 -11.39 5.65 -0.85
C LEU A 252 -10.46 6.32 -1.87
N ALA A 253 -9.70 7.33 -1.48
CA ALA A 253 -8.87 7.98 -2.49
C ALA A 253 -7.69 8.81 -1.99
N SER A 254 -7.39 8.87 -0.67
CA SER A 254 -6.40 9.85 -0.22
C SER A 254 -5.65 9.42 1.04
N GLY A 255 -4.60 10.18 1.36
CA GLY A 255 -3.64 9.86 2.41
C GLY A 255 -2.53 8.93 1.90
N ASN A 256 -1.38 8.91 2.62
CA ASN A 256 -0.27 8.03 2.28
C ASN A 256 -0.71 6.55 2.30
N ALA A 257 -1.36 6.11 3.36
CA ALA A 257 -1.90 4.76 3.50
C ALA A 257 -2.97 4.43 2.44
N GLY A 258 -3.79 5.41 2.02
CA GLY A 258 -4.77 5.21 0.96
C GLY A 258 -4.16 5.01 -0.42
N VAL A 259 -3.09 5.74 -0.74
CA VAL A 259 -2.33 5.57 -2.00
C VAL A 259 -1.62 4.21 -2.00
N GLU A 260 -1.06 3.81 -0.89
CA GLU A 260 -0.40 2.51 -0.74
C GLU A 260 -1.40 1.36 -0.90
N ALA A 261 -2.54 1.41 -0.21
CA ALA A 261 -3.61 0.41 -0.36
C ALA A 261 -4.06 0.27 -1.82
N ALA A 262 -4.31 1.38 -2.53
CA ALA A 262 -4.69 1.36 -3.94
C ALA A 262 -3.59 0.78 -4.83
N THR A 263 -2.32 1.05 -4.52
CA THR A 263 -1.16 0.51 -5.23
C THR A 263 -1.07 -1.01 -5.03
N ASN A 264 -1.19 -1.48 -3.79
CA ASN A 264 -1.16 -2.90 -3.45
C ASN A 264 -2.27 -3.67 -4.15
N GLN A 265 -3.52 -3.19 -4.09
CA GLN A 265 -4.67 -3.77 -4.78
C GLN A 265 -4.48 -3.81 -6.31
N THR A 266 -3.89 -2.74 -6.89
CA THR A 266 -3.59 -2.69 -8.33
C THR A 266 -2.52 -3.71 -8.71
N ILE A 267 -1.48 -3.86 -7.90
CA ILE A 267 -0.41 -4.85 -8.13
C ILE A 267 -0.99 -6.25 -8.03
N GLU A 268 -1.76 -6.54 -6.99
CA GLU A 268 -2.39 -7.84 -6.78
C GLU A 268 -3.29 -8.24 -7.96
N ALA A 269 -4.17 -7.36 -8.39
CA ALA A 269 -5.07 -7.60 -9.51
C ALA A 269 -4.34 -7.84 -10.85
N ASN A 270 -3.16 -7.22 -11.05
CA ASN A 270 -2.42 -7.28 -12.31
C ASN A 270 -1.21 -8.22 -12.29
N GLN A 271 -0.85 -8.81 -11.17
CA GLN A 271 0.35 -9.65 -11.03
C GLN A 271 0.34 -10.82 -12.01
N TYR A 272 -0.71 -11.62 -12.02
CA TYR A 272 -0.80 -12.80 -12.91
C TYR A 272 -0.92 -12.43 -14.39
N PRO A 273 -1.76 -11.49 -14.82
CA PRO A 273 -1.78 -11.02 -16.20
C PRO A 273 -0.44 -10.49 -16.69
N MET A 274 0.28 -9.76 -15.82
CA MET A 274 1.58 -9.19 -16.15
C MET A 274 2.65 -10.28 -16.30
N LEU A 275 2.68 -11.27 -15.40
CA LEU A 275 3.57 -12.44 -15.51
C LEU A 275 3.28 -13.24 -16.78
N ALA A 276 2.01 -13.52 -17.07
CA ALA A 276 1.62 -14.24 -18.27
C ALA A 276 2.06 -13.52 -19.55
N LEU A 277 1.90 -12.20 -19.60
CA LEU A 277 2.36 -11.39 -20.72
C LEU A 277 3.89 -11.47 -20.90
N VAL A 278 4.65 -11.32 -19.81
CA VAL A 278 6.12 -11.40 -19.82
C VAL A 278 6.57 -12.76 -20.34
N TYR A 279 6.00 -13.84 -19.81
CA TYR A 279 6.37 -15.20 -20.26
C TYR A 279 5.97 -15.45 -21.72
N ALA A 280 4.81 -14.96 -22.16
CA ALA A 280 4.41 -15.07 -23.57
C ALA A 280 5.40 -14.36 -24.49
N VAL A 281 5.80 -13.13 -24.16
CA VAL A 281 6.76 -12.35 -24.98
C VAL A 281 8.15 -12.99 -24.98
N VAL A 282 8.61 -13.54 -23.86
CA VAL A 282 9.94 -14.17 -23.77
C VAL A 282 9.97 -15.54 -24.49
N SER A 283 8.80 -16.18 -24.65
CA SER A 283 8.71 -17.52 -25.30
C SER A 283 8.61 -17.46 -26.83
N ILE A 284 8.39 -16.29 -27.42
CA ILE A 284 8.36 -16.04 -28.87
C ILE A 284 9.76 -15.69 -29.36
#